data_5ceae008a33fc9b7fe86e91c34278c29
#
_entry.id   5ceae008a33fc9b7fe86e91c34278c29
#
_cell.length_a   1.000
_cell.length_b   1.000
_cell.length_c   1.000
_cell.angle_alpha   90.00
_cell.angle_beta   90.00
_cell.angle_gamma   90.00
#
_symmetry.space_group_name_H-M   'P 1'
#
loop_
_entity.id
_entity.type
_entity.pdbx_description
1 polymer ?
#
loop_
_entity_poly.entity_id
_entity_poly.type
_entity_poly.pdbx_seq_one_letter_code
_entity_poly.pdbx_strand_id
1 'polypeptide(L)'
;MNINYFRPIALDSIIPQHFPDVAQFMQSGGNFVLYKPHDRPFTEQDRLRLSRNNVEMLYIRAGDTEPIADYLETSLADMLKRQDLRSAAKGRILYQTAVNYVVEVFETPEKMVNLQRCHNLIRNIMEFIAGEKHALASLQALIGHNYYIFVHSVQVTALTLLMHSELYSLDRDEMLDVGVGTLLHDIGMIALSNDILNKPDALTDIEYHKVKQHPQKGYEILTAVGKFNDISLNIVRHHHEKFDGSGYPGMLKGNTIPRSAQVAGICDTYCAVTTDRVYRNGMPAEKALEIMHKEAAGAFNPEIFSRFEEIVCTREPDIECEE
;
A
#
# COMPACT_ATOMS: atom_id res chain seq x y z
N MET A 1 -14.64 -21.02 -9.21
CA MET A 1 -13.63 -21.72 -8.36
C MET A 1 -12.97 -20.69 -7.46
N ASN A 2 -12.90 -20.95 -6.17
CA ASN A 2 -12.60 -19.95 -5.15
C ASN A 2 -11.14 -19.48 -5.20
N ILE A 3 -10.90 -18.31 -5.76
CA ILE A 3 -9.64 -17.53 -5.67
C ILE A 3 -9.23 -17.33 -4.19
N ASN A 4 -10.17 -17.46 -3.26
CA ASN A 4 -9.93 -17.33 -1.81
C ASN A 4 -9.07 -18.46 -1.19
N TYR A 5 -8.85 -19.58 -1.89
CA TYR A 5 -8.06 -20.72 -1.39
C TYR A 5 -6.57 -20.65 -1.72
N PHE A 6 -6.17 -19.78 -2.65
CA PHE A 6 -4.79 -19.66 -3.08
C PHE A 6 -4.32 -18.21 -3.04
N ARG A 7 -3.09 -18.01 -2.60
CA ARG A 7 -2.41 -16.71 -2.54
C ARG A 7 -1.23 -16.71 -3.50
N PRO A 8 -1.06 -15.67 -4.31
CA PRO A 8 0.09 -15.55 -5.18
C PRO A 8 1.35 -15.23 -4.37
N ILE A 9 2.50 -15.73 -4.84
CA ILE A 9 3.83 -15.37 -4.37
C ILE A 9 4.73 -15.13 -5.58
N ALA A 10 5.47 -14.03 -5.57
CA ALA A 10 6.39 -13.71 -6.65
C ALA A 10 7.56 -14.69 -6.68
N LEU A 11 7.90 -15.23 -7.86
CA LEU A 11 9.03 -16.15 -8.01
C LEU A 11 10.35 -15.52 -7.54
N ASP A 12 10.52 -14.21 -7.78
CA ASP A 12 11.71 -13.44 -7.36
C ASP A 12 11.87 -13.34 -5.84
N SER A 13 10.78 -13.51 -5.07
CA SER A 13 10.83 -13.52 -3.60
C SER A 13 11.28 -14.86 -3.01
N ILE A 14 11.40 -15.91 -3.81
CA ILE A 14 11.78 -17.23 -3.34
C ILE A 14 13.30 -17.36 -3.29
N ILE A 15 13.86 -17.42 -2.07
CA ILE A 15 15.25 -17.80 -1.80
C ILE A 15 15.23 -19.27 -1.39
N PRO A 16 15.69 -20.22 -2.25
CA PRO A 16 15.47 -21.65 -2.04
C PRO A 16 15.91 -22.18 -0.68
N GLN A 17 17.00 -21.64 -0.14
CA GLN A 17 17.58 -22.10 1.15
C GLN A 17 16.76 -21.70 2.37
N HIS A 18 15.93 -20.66 2.25
CA HIS A 18 15.19 -20.07 3.37
C HIS A 18 13.67 -20.14 3.16
N PHE A 19 13.24 -20.62 1.99
CA PHE A 19 11.82 -20.69 1.66
C PHE A 19 11.13 -21.76 2.49
N PRO A 20 9.99 -21.47 3.12
CA PRO A 20 9.26 -22.43 3.96
C PRO A 20 8.81 -23.69 3.21
N ASP A 21 8.68 -24.79 3.93
CA ASP A 21 8.19 -26.07 3.41
C ASP A 21 6.66 -26.04 3.25
N VAL A 22 6.20 -25.32 2.20
CA VAL A 22 4.79 -25.20 1.82
C VAL A 22 4.58 -25.74 0.41
N ALA A 23 3.38 -26.25 0.13
CA ALA A 23 3.03 -26.70 -1.22
C ALA A 23 2.89 -25.53 -2.17
N GLN A 24 3.57 -25.60 -3.33
CA GLN A 24 3.50 -24.58 -4.37
C GLN A 24 2.65 -25.07 -5.55
N PHE A 25 1.88 -24.15 -6.11
CA PHE A 25 0.96 -24.40 -7.23
C PHE A 25 1.24 -23.45 -8.39
N MET A 26 0.90 -23.87 -9.57
CA MET A 26 0.88 -23.04 -10.79
C MET A 26 -0.56 -22.87 -11.27
N GLN A 27 -0.87 -21.70 -11.79
CA GLN A 27 -2.15 -21.47 -12.44
C GLN A 27 -2.06 -21.88 -13.93
N SER A 28 -2.98 -22.73 -14.37
CA SER A 28 -3.08 -23.18 -15.76
C SER A 28 -4.55 -23.35 -16.16
N GLY A 29 -4.99 -22.65 -17.21
CA GLY A 29 -6.36 -22.75 -17.71
C GLY A 29 -7.44 -22.46 -16.67
N GLY A 30 -7.18 -21.52 -15.74
CA GLY A 30 -8.10 -21.16 -14.64
C GLY A 30 -8.07 -22.12 -13.45
N ASN A 31 -7.27 -23.18 -13.48
CA ASN A 31 -7.09 -24.15 -12.40
C ASN A 31 -5.73 -23.97 -11.72
N PHE A 32 -5.64 -24.39 -10.43
CA PHE A 32 -4.39 -24.45 -9.70
C PHE A 32 -3.88 -25.90 -9.68
N VAL A 33 -2.72 -26.11 -10.26
CA VAL A 33 -2.07 -27.42 -10.38
C VAL A 33 -0.89 -27.46 -9.41
N LEU A 34 -0.78 -28.54 -8.64
CA LEU A 34 0.35 -28.73 -7.73
C LEU A 34 1.65 -28.79 -8.53
N TYR A 35 2.54 -27.84 -8.26
CA TYR A 35 3.88 -27.81 -8.81
C TYR A 35 4.85 -28.58 -7.94
N LYS A 36 4.82 -28.33 -6.65
CA LYS A 36 5.72 -28.95 -5.67
C LYS A 36 5.00 -29.19 -4.34
N PRO A 37 5.03 -30.42 -3.79
CA PRO A 37 4.46 -30.72 -2.49
C PRO A 37 5.36 -30.17 -1.36
N HIS A 38 4.79 -30.03 -0.15
CA HIS A 38 5.47 -29.50 1.02
C HIS A 38 6.69 -30.31 1.49
N ASP A 39 6.73 -31.61 1.21
CA ASP A 39 7.80 -32.52 1.58
C ASP A 39 9.02 -32.50 0.63
N ARG A 40 8.99 -31.63 -0.37
CA ARG A 40 10.11 -31.41 -1.31
C ARG A 40 10.56 -29.96 -1.27
N PRO A 41 11.82 -29.68 -0.86
CA PRO A 41 12.32 -28.31 -0.81
C PRO A 41 12.35 -27.68 -2.20
N PHE A 42 12.03 -26.41 -2.28
CA PHE A 42 12.19 -25.61 -3.50
C PHE A 42 13.69 -25.38 -3.74
N THR A 43 14.16 -25.61 -4.95
CA THR A 43 15.58 -25.55 -5.31
C THR A 43 15.89 -24.41 -6.29
N GLU A 44 17.18 -24.04 -6.39
CA GLU A 44 17.60 -23.06 -7.42
C GLU A 44 17.33 -23.56 -8.84
N GLN A 45 17.40 -24.88 -9.08
CA GLN A 45 17.04 -25.46 -10.37
C GLN A 45 15.55 -25.29 -10.70
N ASP A 46 14.67 -25.37 -9.68
CA ASP A 46 13.24 -25.08 -9.85
C ASP A 46 13.05 -23.63 -10.24
N ARG A 47 13.70 -22.69 -9.52
CA ARG A 47 13.63 -21.25 -9.78
C ARG A 47 14.06 -20.92 -11.21
N LEU A 48 15.22 -21.42 -11.62
CA LEU A 48 15.75 -21.21 -12.97
C LEU A 48 14.85 -21.81 -14.05
N ARG A 49 14.29 -23.01 -13.84
CA ARG A 49 13.35 -23.64 -14.76
C ARG A 49 12.08 -22.82 -14.93
N LEU A 50 11.50 -22.34 -13.84
CA LEU A 50 10.29 -21.52 -13.87
C LEU A 50 10.55 -20.17 -14.55
N SER A 51 11.64 -19.50 -14.22
CA SER A 51 12.04 -18.23 -14.83
C SER A 51 12.24 -18.35 -16.36
N ARG A 52 12.90 -19.43 -16.82
CA ARG A 52 13.07 -19.70 -18.27
C ARG A 52 11.75 -19.95 -19.01
N ASN A 53 10.72 -20.37 -18.30
CA ASN A 53 9.36 -20.55 -18.86
C ASN A 53 8.45 -19.34 -18.60
N ASN A 54 9.03 -18.17 -18.28
CA ASN A 54 8.31 -16.93 -18.01
C ASN A 54 7.25 -17.05 -16.90
N VAL A 55 7.47 -17.92 -15.92
CA VAL A 55 6.61 -18.00 -14.72
C VAL A 55 7.08 -16.93 -13.73
N GLU A 56 6.24 -15.95 -13.50
CA GLU A 56 6.52 -14.85 -12.55
C GLU A 56 5.92 -15.10 -11.17
N MET A 57 4.84 -15.89 -11.12
CA MET A 57 4.07 -16.12 -9.89
C MET A 57 3.87 -17.62 -9.64
N LEU A 58 4.04 -18.01 -8.40
CA LEU A 58 3.53 -19.27 -7.87
C LEU A 58 2.38 -18.99 -6.91
N TYR A 59 1.71 -20.02 -6.48
CA TYR A 59 0.58 -19.91 -5.56
C TYR A 59 0.76 -20.87 -4.38
N ILE A 60 0.34 -20.43 -3.21
CA ILE A 60 0.29 -21.21 -1.97
C ILE A 60 -1.16 -21.33 -1.50
N ARG A 61 -1.47 -22.28 -0.64
CA ARG A 61 -2.79 -22.34 0.00
C ARG A 61 -2.96 -21.19 1.00
N ALA A 62 -4.18 -20.72 1.16
CA ALA A 62 -4.49 -19.69 2.15
C ALA A 62 -4.13 -20.11 3.60
N GLY A 63 -4.16 -21.42 3.91
CA GLY A 63 -3.72 -21.93 5.20
C GLY A 63 -2.21 -21.90 5.45
N ASP A 64 -1.41 -21.70 4.41
CA ASP A 64 0.05 -21.64 4.47
C ASP A 64 0.59 -20.20 4.45
N THR A 65 -0.28 -19.19 4.68
CA THR A 65 0.08 -17.78 4.54
C THR A 65 1.00 -17.28 5.66
N GLU A 66 0.80 -17.77 6.90
CA GLU A 66 1.57 -17.32 8.08
C GLU A 66 3.08 -17.58 7.93
N PRO A 67 3.57 -18.81 7.63
CA PRO A 67 5.00 -19.04 7.44
C PRO A 67 5.58 -18.27 6.26
N ILE A 68 4.79 -17.96 5.23
CA ILE A 68 5.24 -17.15 4.10
C ILE A 68 5.32 -15.66 4.47
N ALA A 69 4.38 -15.14 5.26
CA ALA A 69 4.44 -13.77 5.75
C ALA A 69 5.68 -13.55 6.61
N ASP A 70 5.93 -14.44 7.56
CA ASP A 70 7.13 -14.42 8.41
C ASP A 70 8.43 -14.48 7.61
N TYR A 71 8.49 -15.37 6.62
CA TYR A 71 9.62 -15.48 5.72
C TYR A 71 9.87 -14.20 4.93
N LEU A 72 8.83 -13.62 4.31
CA LEU A 72 8.95 -12.39 3.53
C LEU A 72 9.41 -11.23 4.42
N GLU A 73 8.83 -11.05 5.60
CA GLU A 73 9.18 -9.98 6.51
C GLU A 73 10.63 -10.10 7.03
N THR A 74 11.04 -11.29 7.41
CA THR A 74 12.40 -11.52 7.94
C THR A 74 13.48 -11.42 6.86
N SER A 75 13.17 -11.79 5.62
CA SER A 75 14.12 -11.79 4.51
C SER A 75 14.08 -10.50 3.68
N LEU A 76 13.11 -9.61 3.91
CA LEU A 76 12.85 -8.44 3.05
C LEU A 76 14.08 -7.54 2.89
N ALA A 77 14.71 -7.16 4.01
CA ALA A 77 15.87 -6.26 3.97
C ALA A 77 17.04 -6.83 3.15
N ASP A 78 17.26 -8.14 3.23
CA ASP A 78 18.32 -8.81 2.48
C ASP A 78 17.95 -8.94 1.00
N MET A 79 16.68 -9.21 0.69
CA MET A 79 16.18 -9.26 -0.70
C MET A 79 16.33 -7.90 -1.39
N LEU A 80 16.02 -6.80 -0.70
CA LEU A 80 16.13 -5.46 -1.27
C LEU A 80 17.59 -5.04 -1.54
N LYS A 81 18.56 -5.59 -0.82
CA LYS A 81 19.99 -5.33 -1.03
C LYS A 81 20.61 -6.15 -2.17
N ARG A 82 19.94 -7.15 -2.68
CA ARG A 82 20.46 -8.02 -3.75
C ARG A 82 20.72 -7.24 -5.03
N GLN A 83 21.92 -7.38 -5.58
CA GLN A 83 22.33 -6.70 -6.80
C GLN A 83 21.88 -7.43 -8.08
N ASP A 84 21.54 -8.71 -7.98
CA ASP A 84 21.05 -9.53 -9.07
C ASP A 84 19.54 -9.34 -9.34
N LEU A 85 18.82 -8.65 -8.43
CA LEU A 85 17.41 -8.30 -8.61
C LEU A 85 17.27 -6.90 -9.21
N ARG A 86 16.43 -6.80 -10.25
CA ARG A 86 16.03 -5.52 -10.83
C ARG A 86 15.12 -4.75 -9.89
N SER A 87 15.08 -3.43 -9.99
CA SER A 87 14.22 -2.55 -9.17
C SER A 87 12.75 -3.01 -9.17
N ALA A 88 12.20 -3.38 -10.32
CA ALA A 88 10.84 -3.89 -10.44
C ALA A 88 10.60 -5.19 -9.63
N ALA A 89 11.59 -6.10 -9.56
CA ALA A 89 11.48 -7.31 -8.75
C ALA A 89 11.51 -7.00 -7.25
N LYS A 90 12.43 -6.11 -6.83
CA LYS A 90 12.49 -5.62 -5.44
C LYS A 90 11.18 -4.92 -5.04
N GLY A 91 10.63 -4.08 -5.92
CA GLY A 91 9.34 -3.43 -5.73
C GLY A 91 8.22 -4.45 -5.51
N ARG A 92 8.15 -5.51 -6.34
CA ARG A 92 7.16 -6.60 -6.18
C ARG A 92 7.26 -7.30 -4.82
N ILE A 93 8.47 -7.61 -4.38
CA ILE A 93 8.70 -8.28 -3.10
C ILE A 93 8.26 -7.39 -1.94
N LEU A 94 8.71 -6.14 -1.93
CA LEU A 94 8.34 -5.15 -0.92
C LEU A 94 6.82 -4.97 -0.84
N TYR A 95 6.21 -4.78 -1.99
CA TYR A 95 4.77 -4.63 -2.12
C TYR A 95 4.00 -5.86 -1.61
N GLN A 96 4.38 -7.07 -2.04
CA GLN A 96 3.78 -8.31 -1.58
C GLN A 96 3.84 -8.43 -0.05
N THR A 97 5.01 -8.13 0.55
CA THR A 97 5.20 -8.15 1.99
C THR A 97 4.29 -7.13 2.69
N ALA A 98 4.22 -5.91 2.16
CA ALA A 98 3.41 -4.84 2.71
C ALA A 98 1.90 -5.16 2.63
N VAL A 99 1.43 -5.66 1.48
CA VAL A 99 0.03 -6.07 1.31
C VAL A 99 -0.33 -7.22 2.26
N ASN A 100 0.53 -8.23 2.40
CA ASN A 100 0.28 -9.33 3.33
C ASN A 100 0.14 -8.83 4.77
N TYR A 101 1.01 -7.91 5.20
CA TYR A 101 0.93 -7.27 6.51
C TYR A 101 -0.38 -6.51 6.70
N VAL A 102 -0.78 -5.68 5.74
CA VAL A 102 -2.02 -4.89 5.85
C VAL A 102 -3.25 -5.80 5.86
N VAL A 103 -3.28 -6.86 5.04
CA VAL A 103 -4.36 -7.87 5.05
C VAL A 103 -4.48 -8.51 6.44
N GLU A 104 -3.39 -8.95 7.04
CA GLU A 104 -3.39 -9.55 8.38
C GLU A 104 -3.94 -8.59 9.43
N VAL A 105 -3.50 -7.33 9.36
CA VAL A 105 -3.97 -6.27 10.26
C VAL A 105 -5.47 -6.06 10.16
N PHE A 106 -6.03 -6.07 8.96
CA PHE A 106 -7.47 -5.89 8.74
C PHE A 106 -8.29 -7.13 9.11
N GLU A 107 -7.73 -8.34 8.93
CA GLU A 107 -8.42 -9.58 9.27
C GLU A 107 -8.39 -9.89 10.78
N THR A 108 -7.34 -9.48 11.48
CA THR A 108 -7.14 -9.76 12.92
C THR A 108 -6.63 -8.53 13.68
N PRO A 109 -7.48 -7.51 13.87
CA PRO A 109 -7.06 -6.26 14.53
C PRO A 109 -6.46 -6.43 15.92
N GLU A 110 -6.86 -7.46 16.66
CA GLU A 110 -6.33 -7.75 17.99
C GLU A 110 -4.83 -8.18 17.95
N LYS A 111 -4.42 -8.81 16.86
CA LYS A 111 -3.00 -9.17 16.62
C LYS A 111 -2.17 -8.00 16.08
N MET A 112 -2.84 -6.92 15.72
CA MET A 112 -2.38 -5.77 14.98
C MET A 112 -1.12 -5.12 15.48
N VAL A 113 -0.82 -5.28 16.72
CA VAL A 113 0.01 -4.28 17.36
C VAL A 113 1.38 -4.79 17.68
N ASN A 114 1.97 -5.47 16.73
CA ASN A 114 3.42 -5.48 16.70
C ASN A 114 3.92 -4.25 15.91
N LEU A 115 3.91 -3.09 16.58
CA LEU A 115 4.41 -1.83 16.03
C LEU A 115 5.84 -1.99 15.46
N GLN A 116 6.63 -2.90 16.00
CA GLN A 116 7.97 -3.20 15.50
C GLN A 116 7.95 -3.81 14.08
N ARG A 117 6.99 -4.70 13.77
CA ARG A 117 6.81 -5.23 12.41
C ARG A 117 6.46 -4.09 11.44
N CYS A 118 5.52 -3.23 11.85
CA CYS A 118 5.14 -2.05 11.06
C CYS A 118 6.35 -1.15 10.81
N HIS A 119 7.10 -0.78 11.86
CA HIS A 119 8.30 0.05 11.73
C HIS A 119 9.36 -0.60 10.83
N ASN A 120 9.56 -1.91 10.91
CA ASN A 120 10.50 -2.60 10.03
C ASN A 120 10.06 -2.50 8.57
N LEU A 121 8.77 -2.69 8.30
CA LEU A 121 8.22 -2.56 6.95
C LEU A 121 8.37 -1.13 6.42
N ILE A 122 7.98 -0.11 7.21
CA ILE A 122 8.13 1.31 6.81
C ILE A 122 9.60 1.64 6.55
N ARG A 123 10.52 1.16 7.38
CA ARG A 123 11.97 1.35 7.16
C ARG A 123 12.42 0.78 5.82
N ASN A 124 11.97 -0.42 5.46
CA ASN A 124 12.28 -1.02 4.18
C ASN A 124 11.67 -0.22 3.00
N ILE A 125 10.46 0.32 3.14
CA ILE A 125 9.86 1.23 2.14
C ILE A 125 10.72 2.48 1.97
N MET A 126 11.13 3.12 3.07
CA MET A 126 11.99 4.31 3.04
C MET A 126 13.34 4.02 2.35
N GLU A 127 14.01 2.92 2.72
CA GLU A 127 15.28 2.50 2.12
C GLU A 127 15.13 2.21 0.62
N PHE A 128 14.03 1.59 0.20
CA PHE A 128 13.73 1.33 -1.20
C PHE A 128 13.51 2.62 -1.99
N ILE A 129 12.71 3.56 -1.46
CA ILE A 129 12.44 4.86 -2.11
C ILE A 129 13.74 5.68 -2.24
N ALA A 130 14.60 5.67 -1.23
CA ALA A 130 15.86 6.41 -1.25
C ALA A 130 16.91 5.77 -2.18
N GLY A 131 16.90 4.45 -2.31
CA GLY A 131 17.92 3.70 -3.06
C GLY A 131 17.61 3.44 -4.54
N GLU A 132 16.33 3.49 -4.95
CA GLU A 132 15.90 3.09 -6.29
C GLU A 132 15.30 4.28 -7.05
N LYS A 133 15.92 4.64 -8.18
CA LYS A 133 15.54 5.83 -9.00
C LYS A 133 14.06 5.79 -9.46
N HIS A 134 13.50 4.59 -9.72
CA HIS A 134 12.14 4.38 -10.20
C HIS A 134 11.28 3.63 -9.17
N ALA A 135 11.51 3.89 -7.88
CA ALA A 135 10.80 3.21 -6.79
C ALA A 135 9.29 3.35 -6.88
N LEU A 136 8.77 4.56 -7.10
CA LEU A 136 7.33 4.80 -7.19
C LEU A 136 6.71 4.07 -8.38
N ALA A 137 7.29 4.21 -9.57
CA ALA A 137 6.81 3.50 -10.76
C ALA A 137 6.84 1.98 -10.57
N SER A 138 7.87 1.45 -9.87
CA SER A 138 7.95 0.03 -9.54
C SER A 138 6.87 -0.44 -8.57
N LEU A 139 6.40 0.44 -7.67
CA LEU A 139 5.30 0.14 -6.75
C LEU A 139 3.92 0.33 -7.40
N GLN A 140 3.79 1.27 -8.33
CA GLN A 140 2.54 1.53 -9.07
C GLN A 140 2.25 0.45 -10.10
N ALA A 141 3.27 -0.12 -10.77
CA ALA A 141 3.11 -1.15 -11.79
C ALA A 141 2.56 -2.50 -11.29
N LEU A 142 2.32 -2.64 -9.99
CA LEU A 142 1.98 -3.91 -9.33
C LEU A 142 0.48 -4.06 -9.04
N ILE A 143 -0.34 -3.86 -10.05
CA ILE A 143 -1.79 -3.89 -9.90
C ILE A 143 -2.29 -5.34 -9.85
N GLY A 144 -2.78 -5.74 -8.68
CA GLY A 144 -3.52 -6.99 -8.49
C GLY A 144 -5.00 -6.70 -8.29
N HIS A 145 -5.87 -7.22 -9.14
CA HIS A 145 -7.31 -6.95 -9.20
C HIS A 145 -8.11 -7.28 -7.91
N ASN A 146 -7.56 -8.00 -6.94
CA ASN A 146 -8.32 -8.58 -5.84
C ASN A 146 -8.07 -7.97 -4.44
N TYR A 147 -7.19 -6.98 -4.30
CA TYR A 147 -6.78 -6.43 -2.99
C TYR A 147 -6.69 -4.90 -2.99
N TYR A 148 -7.62 -4.25 -3.68
CA TYR A 148 -7.58 -2.81 -3.93
C TYR A 148 -7.28 -1.94 -2.70
N ILE A 149 -7.98 -2.13 -1.57
CA ILE A 149 -7.78 -1.32 -0.36
C ILE A 149 -6.35 -1.44 0.17
N PHE A 150 -5.80 -2.64 0.16
CA PHE A 150 -4.46 -2.91 0.71
C PHE A 150 -3.35 -2.42 -0.21
N VAL A 151 -3.55 -2.55 -1.52
CA VAL A 151 -2.70 -1.99 -2.58
C VAL A 151 -2.59 -0.48 -2.44
N HIS A 152 -3.73 0.16 -2.33
CA HIS A 152 -3.87 1.60 -2.16
C HIS A 152 -3.10 2.11 -0.94
N SER A 153 -3.28 1.50 0.24
CA SER A 153 -2.57 1.91 1.45
C SER A 153 -1.05 1.88 1.30
N VAL A 154 -0.49 0.90 0.60
CA VAL A 154 0.97 0.81 0.36
C VAL A 154 1.44 1.92 -0.58
N GLN A 155 0.69 2.21 -1.65
CA GLN A 155 1.02 3.27 -2.59
C GLN A 155 0.94 4.66 -1.93
N VAL A 156 -0.12 4.92 -1.17
CA VAL A 156 -0.26 6.16 -0.40
C VAL A 156 0.89 6.31 0.58
N THR A 157 1.29 5.22 1.26
CA THR A 157 2.42 5.26 2.20
C THR A 157 3.73 5.64 1.51
N ALA A 158 4.06 5.00 0.39
CA ALA A 158 5.29 5.27 -0.33
C ALA A 158 5.34 6.73 -0.83
N LEU A 159 4.25 7.21 -1.40
CA LEU A 159 4.15 8.58 -1.91
C LEU A 159 4.19 9.61 -0.77
N THR A 160 3.49 9.35 0.34
CA THR A 160 3.50 10.24 1.51
C THR A 160 4.87 10.33 2.16
N LEU A 161 5.59 9.21 2.29
CA LEU A 161 6.96 9.20 2.80
C LEU A 161 7.90 9.99 1.87
N LEU A 162 7.79 9.81 0.56
CA LEU A 162 8.57 10.60 -0.40
C LEU A 162 8.27 12.09 -0.24
N MET A 163 7.00 12.48 -0.22
CA MET A 163 6.59 13.87 -0.04
C MET A 163 7.14 14.48 1.24
N HIS A 164 7.08 13.77 2.36
CA HIS A 164 7.62 14.25 3.63
C HIS A 164 9.15 14.42 3.56
N SER A 165 9.86 13.49 2.92
CA SER A 165 11.32 13.60 2.76
C SER A 165 11.77 14.79 1.91
N GLU A 166 10.93 15.23 0.95
CA GLU A 166 11.21 16.36 0.07
C GLU A 166 10.74 17.71 0.66
N LEU A 167 9.70 17.68 1.50
CA LEU A 167 9.08 18.89 2.04
C LEU A 167 9.62 19.29 3.42
N TYR A 168 10.04 18.32 4.24
CA TYR A 168 10.32 18.54 5.65
C TYR A 168 11.59 17.84 6.11
N SER A 169 12.26 18.44 7.09
CA SER A 169 13.39 17.84 7.79
C SER A 169 12.89 17.07 9.02
N LEU A 170 12.19 15.98 8.80
CA LEU A 170 11.74 15.09 9.87
C LEU A 170 12.88 14.18 10.32
N ASP A 171 12.90 13.85 11.60
CA ASP A 171 13.78 12.79 12.07
C ASP A 171 13.27 11.40 11.67
N ARG A 172 14.07 10.35 11.98
CA ARG A 172 13.74 8.99 11.58
C ARG A 172 12.49 8.47 12.25
N ASP A 173 12.25 8.82 13.50
CA ASP A 173 11.11 8.33 14.27
C ASP A 173 9.83 9.03 13.79
N GLU A 174 9.88 10.34 13.55
CA GLU A 174 8.77 11.07 12.92
C GLU A 174 8.40 10.51 11.55
N MET A 175 9.40 10.15 10.71
CA MET A 175 9.15 9.51 9.42
C MET A 175 8.52 8.11 9.57
N LEU A 176 8.92 7.32 10.57
CA LEU A 176 8.28 6.06 10.88
C LEU A 176 6.81 6.25 11.26
N ASP A 177 6.51 7.27 12.07
CA ASP A 177 5.15 7.58 12.48
C ASP A 177 4.26 8.07 11.32
N VAL A 178 4.83 8.86 10.40
CA VAL A 178 4.16 9.21 9.13
C VAL A 178 3.81 7.94 8.35
N GLY A 179 4.76 7.03 8.19
CA GLY A 179 4.56 5.78 7.47
C GLY A 179 3.51 4.88 8.13
N VAL A 180 3.55 4.75 9.45
CA VAL A 180 2.56 3.98 10.23
C VAL A 180 1.16 4.56 10.06
N GLY A 181 1.02 5.87 10.26
CA GLY A 181 -0.27 6.55 10.11
C GLY A 181 -0.85 6.40 8.72
N THR A 182 0.01 6.50 7.69
CA THR A 182 -0.42 6.39 6.29
C THR A 182 -0.75 4.94 5.91
N LEU A 183 0.05 3.97 6.36
CA LEU A 183 -0.24 2.55 6.09
C LEU A 183 -1.57 2.09 6.69
N LEU A 184 -1.95 2.69 7.81
CA LEU A 184 -3.16 2.35 8.56
C LEU A 184 -4.28 3.40 8.43
N HIS A 185 -4.18 4.36 7.50
CA HIS A 185 -5.15 5.46 7.41
C HIS A 185 -6.59 4.98 7.25
N ASP A 186 -6.77 3.90 6.53
CA ASP A 186 -8.07 3.28 6.22
C ASP A 186 -8.50 2.17 7.20
N ILE A 187 -7.75 1.95 8.32
CA ILE A 187 -8.05 0.85 9.23
C ILE A 187 -9.49 0.85 9.75
N GLY A 188 -10.10 2.02 9.87
CA GLY A 188 -11.50 2.14 10.28
C GLY A 188 -12.50 1.54 9.29
N MET A 189 -12.09 1.21 8.06
CA MET A 189 -12.92 0.48 7.09
C MET A 189 -13.35 -0.90 7.59
N ILE A 190 -12.62 -1.51 8.53
CA ILE A 190 -13.02 -2.78 9.16
C ILE A 190 -14.38 -2.71 9.87
N ALA A 191 -14.83 -1.52 10.23
CA ALA A 191 -16.15 -1.31 10.85
C ALA A 191 -17.31 -1.33 9.84
N LEU A 192 -17.00 -1.40 8.54
CA LEU A 192 -18.00 -1.45 7.47
C LEU A 192 -18.33 -2.89 7.08
N SER A 193 -19.60 -3.12 6.66
CA SER A 193 -19.98 -4.42 6.13
C SER A 193 -19.34 -4.70 4.77
N ASN A 194 -19.06 -5.97 4.50
CA ASN A 194 -18.56 -6.42 3.20
C ASN A 194 -19.47 -6.02 2.02
N ASP A 195 -20.77 -5.88 2.25
CA ASP A 195 -21.74 -5.45 1.22
C ASP A 195 -21.49 -4.01 0.76
N ILE A 196 -21.01 -3.15 1.67
CA ILE A 196 -20.62 -1.77 1.33
C ILE A 196 -19.24 -1.74 0.66
N LEU A 197 -18.26 -2.46 1.21
CA LEU A 197 -16.89 -2.47 0.72
C LEU A 197 -16.76 -3.06 -0.69
N ASN A 198 -17.55 -4.07 -1.02
CA ASN A 198 -17.52 -4.78 -2.29
C ASN A 198 -18.70 -4.45 -3.22
N LYS A 199 -19.41 -3.36 -2.95
CA LYS A 199 -20.58 -2.96 -3.76
C LYS A 199 -20.11 -2.59 -5.18
N PRO A 200 -20.65 -3.24 -6.22
CA PRO A 200 -20.27 -2.95 -7.61
C PRO A 200 -20.84 -1.63 -8.12
N ASP A 201 -21.92 -1.13 -7.49
CA ASP A 201 -22.61 0.09 -7.87
C ASP A 201 -22.20 1.27 -6.98
N ALA A 202 -22.59 2.48 -7.37
CA ALA A 202 -22.39 3.67 -6.54
C ALA A 202 -23.03 3.50 -5.15
N LEU A 203 -22.36 4.03 -4.13
CA LEU A 203 -22.89 4.04 -2.78
C LEU A 203 -24.10 4.99 -2.69
N THR A 204 -25.13 4.58 -1.94
CA THR A 204 -26.20 5.48 -1.53
C THR A 204 -25.68 6.52 -0.53
N ASP A 205 -26.40 7.62 -0.33
CA ASP A 205 -26.03 8.66 0.66
C ASP A 205 -25.85 8.08 2.06
N ILE A 206 -26.67 7.10 2.45
CA ILE A 206 -26.58 6.42 3.77
C ILE A 206 -25.30 5.59 3.86
N GLU A 207 -24.96 4.84 2.82
CA GLU A 207 -23.75 4.03 2.76
C GLU A 207 -22.51 4.93 2.73
N TYR A 208 -22.54 5.99 1.93
CA TYR A 208 -21.47 6.98 1.88
C TYR A 208 -21.26 7.69 3.24
N HIS A 209 -22.35 8.00 3.94
CA HIS A 209 -22.26 8.53 5.32
C HIS A 209 -21.55 7.56 6.28
N LYS A 210 -21.82 6.25 6.14
CA LYS A 210 -21.10 5.22 6.93
C LYS A 210 -19.62 5.17 6.58
N VAL A 211 -19.27 5.24 5.29
CA VAL A 211 -17.88 5.27 4.85
C VAL A 211 -17.16 6.49 5.43
N LYS A 212 -17.77 7.67 5.47
CA LYS A 212 -17.19 8.89 6.07
C LYS A 212 -16.84 8.76 7.56
N GLN A 213 -17.31 7.72 8.23
CA GLN A 213 -16.98 7.50 9.65
C GLN A 213 -15.64 6.78 9.85
N HIS A 214 -15.02 6.19 8.77
CA HIS A 214 -13.82 5.38 8.93
C HIS A 214 -12.62 6.15 9.54
N PRO A 215 -12.38 7.46 9.28
CA PRO A 215 -11.24 8.13 9.91
C PRO A 215 -11.40 8.23 11.42
N GLN A 216 -12.61 8.54 11.89
CA GLN A 216 -12.92 8.59 13.32
C GLN A 216 -12.86 7.19 13.96
N LYS A 217 -13.37 6.16 13.25
CA LYS A 217 -13.30 4.77 13.71
C LYS A 217 -11.86 4.25 13.78
N GLY A 218 -11.06 4.56 12.76
CA GLY A 218 -9.64 4.23 12.75
C GLY A 218 -8.88 4.87 13.93
N TYR A 219 -9.13 6.16 14.16
CA TYR A 219 -8.58 6.86 15.31
C TYR A 219 -8.98 6.20 16.65
N GLU A 220 -10.24 5.82 16.82
CA GLU A 220 -10.73 5.13 18.04
C GLU A 220 -10.03 3.78 18.24
N ILE A 221 -9.91 2.98 17.16
CA ILE A 221 -9.22 1.68 17.17
C ILE A 221 -7.76 1.85 17.60
N LEU A 222 -7.01 2.73 16.94
CA LEU A 222 -5.59 2.90 17.22
C LEU A 222 -5.33 3.53 18.59
N THR A 223 -6.20 4.45 19.04
CA THR A 223 -6.13 5.02 20.38
C THR A 223 -6.35 3.97 21.47
N ALA A 224 -7.31 3.05 21.26
CA ALA A 224 -7.57 1.96 22.20
C ALA A 224 -6.38 1.02 22.37
N VAL A 225 -5.58 0.87 21.33
CA VAL A 225 -4.32 0.10 21.37
C VAL A 225 -3.24 0.82 22.20
N GLY A 226 -3.22 2.17 22.21
CA GLY A 226 -2.39 2.99 23.09
C GLY A 226 -0.89 3.01 22.78
N LYS A 227 -0.48 2.71 21.55
CA LYS A 227 0.94 2.61 21.15
C LYS A 227 1.32 3.54 19.98
N PHE A 228 0.37 4.28 19.45
CA PHE A 228 0.56 5.19 18.33
C PHE A 228 0.72 6.62 18.83
N ASN A 229 1.60 7.38 18.18
CA ASN A 229 1.78 8.77 18.53
C ASN A 229 0.86 9.72 17.73
N ASP A 230 0.92 11.01 18.05
CA ASP A 230 0.05 12.03 17.49
C ASP A 230 0.18 12.15 15.96
N ILE A 231 1.36 11.95 15.37
CA ILE A 231 1.55 12.02 13.91
C ILE A 231 0.72 10.95 13.22
N SER A 232 0.86 9.70 13.66
CA SER A 232 0.10 8.57 13.10
C SER A 232 -1.41 8.75 13.30
N LEU A 233 -1.82 9.11 14.51
CA LEU A 233 -3.24 9.30 14.87
C LEU A 233 -3.88 10.46 14.09
N ASN A 234 -3.15 11.56 13.89
CA ASN A 234 -3.61 12.69 13.11
C ASN A 234 -3.80 12.36 11.63
N ILE A 235 -2.89 11.58 11.02
CA ILE A 235 -3.05 11.11 9.64
C ILE A 235 -4.33 10.27 9.53
N VAL A 236 -4.49 9.26 10.38
CA VAL A 236 -5.66 8.37 10.35
C VAL A 236 -6.96 9.14 10.51
N ARG A 237 -7.00 10.11 11.41
CA ARG A 237 -8.22 10.86 11.71
C ARG A 237 -8.55 11.92 10.68
N HIS A 238 -7.55 12.58 10.07
CA HIS A 238 -7.73 13.84 9.36
C HIS A 238 -7.32 13.82 7.89
N HIS A 239 -6.96 12.66 7.30
CA HIS A 239 -6.56 12.58 5.88
C HIS A 239 -7.67 12.97 4.90
N HIS A 240 -8.93 12.98 5.31
CA HIS A 240 -10.07 13.45 4.52
C HIS A 240 -10.54 14.88 4.87
N GLU A 241 -9.80 15.60 5.71
CA GLU A 241 -10.04 17.04 5.88
C GLU A 241 -9.63 17.79 4.61
N LYS A 242 -10.35 18.86 4.31
CA LYS A 242 -10.09 19.70 3.15
C LYS A 242 -9.73 21.11 3.59
N PHE A 243 -8.79 21.72 2.88
CA PHE A 243 -8.22 23.02 3.27
C PHE A 243 -9.27 24.13 3.37
N ASP A 244 -10.35 24.06 2.57
CA ASP A 244 -11.49 24.96 2.62
C ASP A 244 -12.48 24.69 3.77
N GLY A 245 -12.32 23.58 4.50
CA GLY A 245 -13.18 23.14 5.61
C GLY A 245 -14.38 22.31 5.17
N SER A 246 -14.47 21.89 3.90
CA SER A 246 -15.54 21.02 3.40
C SER A 246 -15.29 19.51 3.68
N GLY A 247 -14.16 19.16 4.30
CA GLY A 247 -13.76 17.81 4.64
C GLY A 247 -14.47 17.21 5.85
N TYR A 248 -13.98 16.08 6.30
CA TYR A 248 -14.48 15.36 7.47
C TYR A 248 -13.33 14.63 8.19
N PRO A 249 -13.47 14.20 9.46
CA PRO A 249 -14.67 14.26 10.30
C PRO A 249 -14.82 15.58 11.07
N GLY A 250 -13.77 16.40 11.19
CA GLY A 250 -13.74 17.58 12.06
C GLY A 250 -14.11 18.89 11.34
N MET A 251 -14.23 18.89 10.02
CA MET A 251 -14.41 20.08 9.19
C MET A 251 -13.36 21.16 9.52
N LEU A 252 -12.13 20.71 9.73
CA LEU A 252 -10.99 21.58 10.00
C LEU A 252 -10.67 22.43 8.76
N LYS A 253 -10.18 23.66 8.98
CA LYS A 253 -9.92 24.61 7.90
C LYS A 253 -8.49 25.12 7.91
N GLY A 254 -7.88 25.19 6.74
CA GLY A 254 -6.56 25.79 6.56
C GLY A 254 -5.51 25.07 7.41
N ASN A 255 -4.65 25.85 8.06
CA ASN A 255 -3.55 25.33 8.87
C ASN A 255 -3.97 24.72 10.22
N THR A 256 -5.28 24.66 10.53
CA THR A 256 -5.74 23.87 11.69
C THR A 256 -5.74 22.37 11.39
N ILE A 257 -5.67 21.97 10.11
CA ILE A 257 -5.47 20.58 9.71
C ILE A 257 -4.00 20.23 9.99
N PRO A 258 -3.72 19.12 10.70
CA PRO A 258 -2.35 18.67 10.92
C PRO A 258 -1.60 18.50 9.59
N ARG A 259 -0.37 19.02 9.52
CA ARG A 259 0.41 19.07 8.27
C ARG A 259 0.61 17.68 7.64
N SER A 260 0.90 16.66 8.46
CA SER A 260 1.02 15.28 8.01
C SER A 260 -0.27 14.75 7.37
N ALA A 261 -1.42 15.14 7.89
CA ALA A 261 -2.72 14.77 7.33
C ALA A 261 -3.00 15.52 6.00
N GLN A 262 -2.56 16.78 5.86
CA GLN A 262 -2.68 17.51 4.57
C GLN A 262 -1.91 16.82 3.46
N VAL A 263 -0.66 16.41 3.73
CA VAL A 263 0.16 15.67 2.75
C VAL A 263 -0.48 14.31 2.45
N ALA A 264 -0.88 13.55 3.46
CA ALA A 264 -1.51 12.25 3.28
C ALA A 264 -2.80 12.34 2.46
N GLY A 265 -3.63 13.35 2.67
CA GLY A 265 -4.87 13.55 1.92
C GLY A 265 -4.66 13.86 0.43
N ILE A 266 -3.59 14.60 0.08
CA ILE A 266 -3.19 14.83 -1.33
C ILE A 266 -2.75 13.50 -1.96
N CYS A 267 -1.86 12.76 -1.28
CA CYS A 267 -1.36 11.47 -1.78
C CYS A 267 -2.47 10.43 -1.90
N ASP A 268 -3.38 10.36 -0.94
CA ASP A 268 -4.56 9.49 -0.96
C ASP A 268 -5.43 9.79 -2.17
N THR A 269 -5.78 11.06 -2.40
CA THR A 269 -6.58 11.46 -3.54
C THR A 269 -5.92 11.09 -4.87
N TYR A 270 -4.62 11.34 -5.01
CA TYR A 270 -3.86 11.00 -6.21
C TYR A 270 -3.84 9.49 -6.45
N CYS A 271 -3.47 8.70 -5.44
CA CYS A 271 -3.47 7.24 -5.53
C CYS A 271 -4.87 6.69 -5.81
N ALA A 272 -5.92 7.29 -5.23
CA ALA A 272 -7.30 6.88 -5.50
C ALA A 272 -7.71 7.10 -6.96
N VAL A 273 -7.16 8.09 -7.66
CA VAL A 273 -7.46 8.39 -9.07
C VAL A 273 -6.59 7.57 -10.02
N THR A 274 -5.32 7.35 -9.69
CA THR A 274 -4.34 6.67 -10.56
C THR A 274 -4.33 5.15 -10.43
N THR A 275 -4.90 4.59 -9.34
CA THR A 275 -4.95 3.14 -9.13
C THR A 275 -6.18 2.51 -9.77
N ASP A 276 -6.00 1.32 -10.39
CA ASP A 276 -7.10 0.51 -10.91
C ASP A 276 -8.05 0.09 -9.79
N ARG A 277 -9.34 0.23 -10.04
CA ARG A 277 -10.41 -0.26 -9.17
C ARG A 277 -11.20 -1.35 -9.89
N VAL A 278 -11.94 -2.15 -9.15
CA VAL A 278 -12.76 -3.25 -9.69
C VAL A 278 -13.66 -2.81 -10.86
N TYR A 279 -14.06 -1.53 -10.87
CA TYR A 279 -15.01 -0.97 -11.86
C TYR A 279 -14.41 0.14 -12.72
N ARG A 280 -13.11 0.48 -12.56
CA ARG A 280 -12.47 1.57 -13.29
C ARG A 280 -10.97 1.37 -13.35
N ASN A 281 -10.39 1.49 -14.53
CA ASN A 281 -8.95 1.58 -14.68
C ASN A 281 -8.44 2.88 -14.04
N GLY A 282 -7.24 2.85 -13.49
CA GLY A 282 -6.53 4.03 -13.04
C GLY A 282 -6.31 5.01 -14.19
N MET A 283 -6.27 6.27 -13.86
CA MET A 283 -5.98 7.31 -14.86
C MET A 283 -4.48 7.54 -14.95
N PRO A 284 -3.97 7.94 -16.13
CA PRO A 284 -2.61 8.46 -16.24
C PRO A 284 -2.39 9.61 -15.26
N ALA A 285 -1.17 9.75 -14.76
CA ALA A 285 -0.80 10.72 -13.75
C ALA A 285 -1.13 12.17 -14.16
N GLU A 286 -0.84 12.55 -15.41
CA GLU A 286 -1.17 13.85 -15.98
C GLU A 286 -2.68 14.17 -15.85
N LYS A 287 -3.52 13.21 -16.24
CA LYS A 287 -4.99 13.37 -16.15
C LYS A 287 -5.48 13.41 -14.71
N ALA A 288 -4.82 12.68 -13.82
CA ALA A 288 -5.12 12.73 -12.38
C ALA A 288 -4.83 14.11 -11.79
N LEU A 289 -3.68 14.71 -12.15
CA LEU A 289 -3.31 16.07 -11.74
C LEU A 289 -4.30 17.11 -12.28
N GLU A 290 -4.71 17.02 -13.56
CA GLU A 290 -5.75 17.90 -14.12
C GLU A 290 -7.07 17.83 -13.36
N ILE A 291 -7.52 16.62 -12.98
CA ILE A 291 -8.74 16.43 -12.20
C ILE A 291 -8.58 17.03 -10.82
N MET A 292 -7.46 16.78 -10.15
CA MET A 292 -7.18 17.32 -8.82
C MET A 292 -7.13 18.85 -8.85
N HIS A 293 -6.62 19.45 -9.91
CA HIS A 293 -6.63 20.90 -10.09
C HIS A 293 -8.04 21.47 -10.24
N LYS A 294 -8.88 20.83 -11.06
CA LYS A 294 -10.23 21.28 -11.39
C LYS A 294 -11.26 21.01 -10.31
N GLU A 295 -11.24 19.79 -9.76
CA GLU A 295 -12.28 19.34 -8.82
C GLU A 295 -11.93 19.64 -7.37
N ALA A 296 -10.65 19.77 -7.05
CA ALA A 296 -10.16 19.98 -5.70
C ALA A 296 -9.65 21.42 -5.44
N ALA A 297 -10.00 22.38 -6.30
CA ALA A 297 -9.65 23.78 -6.08
C ALA A 297 -10.14 24.26 -4.70
N GLY A 298 -9.19 24.61 -3.81
CA GLY A 298 -9.44 24.96 -2.41
C GLY A 298 -9.49 23.77 -1.44
N ALA A 299 -9.55 22.52 -1.93
CA ALA A 299 -9.54 21.33 -1.06
C ALA A 299 -8.14 21.04 -0.49
N PHE A 300 -7.08 21.47 -1.16
CA PHE A 300 -5.69 21.24 -0.75
C PHE A 300 -4.99 22.53 -0.33
N ASN A 301 -3.98 22.38 0.52
CA ASN A 301 -3.04 23.47 0.77
C ASN A 301 -2.27 23.78 -0.52
N PRO A 302 -2.33 25.01 -1.06
CA PRO A 302 -1.77 25.32 -2.36
C PRO A 302 -0.25 25.17 -2.43
N GLU A 303 0.48 25.46 -1.34
CA GLU A 303 1.93 25.30 -1.28
C GLU A 303 2.33 23.82 -1.33
N ILE A 304 1.64 22.97 -0.54
CA ILE A 304 1.92 21.53 -0.52
C ILE A 304 1.53 20.91 -1.86
N PHE A 305 0.41 21.33 -2.45
CA PHE A 305 -0.07 20.78 -3.71
C PHE A 305 0.85 21.14 -4.88
N SER A 306 1.31 22.39 -4.97
CA SER A 306 2.30 22.80 -5.98
C SER A 306 3.59 21.98 -5.91
N ARG A 307 4.11 21.74 -4.70
CA ARG A 307 5.30 20.89 -4.52
C ARG A 307 5.02 19.43 -4.84
N PHE A 308 3.81 18.95 -4.57
CA PHE A 308 3.39 17.62 -4.94
C PHE A 308 3.43 17.42 -6.46
N GLU A 309 2.89 18.38 -7.23
CA GLU A 309 2.90 18.34 -8.71
C GLU A 309 4.35 18.31 -9.23
N GLU A 310 5.23 19.18 -8.75
CA GLU A 310 6.65 19.18 -9.14
C GLU A 310 7.33 17.83 -8.89
N ILE A 311 7.09 17.21 -7.73
CA ILE A 311 7.69 15.93 -7.35
C ILE A 311 7.17 14.81 -8.24
N VAL A 312 5.87 14.73 -8.46
CA VAL A 312 5.25 13.71 -9.31
C VAL A 312 5.76 13.85 -10.74
N CYS A 313 5.75 15.06 -11.32
CA CYS A 313 6.25 15.31 -12.67
C CYS A 313 7.74 14.95 -12.84
N THR A 314 8.56 15.18 -11.82
CA THR A 314 10.01 14.89 -11.88
C THR A 314 10.29 13.39 -11.74
N ARG A 315 9.47 12.65 -11.00
CA ARG A 315 9.69 11.23 -10.67
C ARG A 315 9.00 10.25 -11.61
N GLU A 316 8.02 10.70 -12.36
CA GLU A 316 7.34 9.90 -13.39
C GLU A 316 7.82 10.38 -14.78
N PRO A 317 8.71 9.64 -15.46
CA PRO A 317 9.42 10.11 -16.66
C PRO A 317 8.52 10.28 -17.90
N ASP A 318 7.27 9.82 -17.85
CA ASP A 318 6.31 9.86 -18.96
C ASP A 318 5.28 11.02 -18.82
N ILE A 319 5.48 11.94 -17.87
CA ILE A 319 4.58 13.09 -17.67
C ILE A 319 5.19 14.32 -18.33
N GLU A 320 4.51 14.85 -19.34
CA GLU A 320 4.73 16.21 -19.83
C GLU A 320 3.94 17.18 -18.91
N CYS A 321 4.64 17.84 -18.00
CA CYS A 321 4.05 18.91 -17.20
C CYS A 321 4.17 20.22 -17.99
N GLU A 322 3.05 20.93 -18.17
CA GLU A 322 3.07 22.30 -18.73
C GLU A 322 3.89 23.21 -17.80
N GLU A 323 4.85 23.97 -18.38
CA GLU A 323 5.65 25.01 -17.71
C GLU A 323 4.78 26.24 -17.33
#